data_b8fda0bc94ea52f101d17adcaaa6419a
#
_entry.id   b8fda0bc94ea52f101d17adcaaa6419a
#
_cell.length_a   1.000
_cell.length_b   1.000
_cell.length_c   1.000
_cell.angle_alpha   90.00
_cell.angle_beta   90.00
_cell.angle_gamma   90.00
#
_symmetry.space_group_name_H-M   'P 1'
#
loop_
_entity.id
_entity.type
_entity.pdbx_description
1 polymer ?
#
loop_
_entity_poly.entity_id
_entity_poly.type
_entity_poly.pdbx_seq_one_letter_code
_entity_poly.pdbx_strand_id
1 'polypeptide(L)'
;LKLEGTWTGEAQVVPVGQSREGADVSATTVSFKNIGNSSVMQTFAAGTPAEMISMYHQNGKNELIHTHYCAIGNQPSMTFNNSSEQGAIDFQFTNGTNMDVSVDPHAHNSFMKIIDEDTYESRTENWGGGKLLSYRYTTMKRVK
;
A
#
# COMPACT_ATOMS: atom_id res chain seq x y z
N LEU A 1 -3.84 -16.37 4.11
CA LEU A 1 -3.86 -14.98 4.57
C LEU A 1 -5.29 -14.52 4.80
N LYS A 2 -5.53 -13.87 5.92
CA LYS A 2 -6.87 -13.40 6.30
C LYS A 2 -7.40 -12.24 5.44
N LEU A 3 -6.57 -11.67 4.58
CA LEU A 3 -6.95 -10.56 3.71
C LEU A 3 -7.50 -11.00 2.35
N GLU A 4 -7.39 -12.28 2.00
CA GLU A 4 -7.85 -12.75 0.69
C GLU A 4 -9.31 -12.37 0.44
N GLY A 5 -9.60 -11.89 -0.77
CA GLY A 5 -10.91 -11.43 -1.18
C GLY A 5 -10.91 -10.01 -1.72
N THR A 6 -12.10 -9.45 -1.87
CA THR A 6 -12.31 -8.11 -2.41
C THR A 6 -12.71 -7.16 -1.28
N TRP A 7 -12.19 -5.94 -1.36
CA TRP A 7 -12.39 -4.89 -0.37
C TRP A 7 -12.80 -3.61 -1.09
N THR A 8 -13.74 -2.90 -0.53
CA THR A 8 -14.15 -1.57 -1.01
C THR A 8 -14.07 -0.57 0.11
N GLY A 9 -13.89 0.68 -0.22
CA GLY A 9 -13.81 1.71 0.79
C GLY A 9 -13.54 3.09 0.23
N GLU A 10 -12.98 3.92 1.08
CA GLU A 10 -12.75 5.32 0.80
C GLU A 10 -11.27 5.67 0.92
N ALA A 11 -10.83 6.57 0.07
CA ALA A 11 -9.47 7.07 0.05
C ALA A 11 -9.45 8.59 0.12
N GLN A 12 -8.44 9.13 0.80
CA GLN A 12 -8.15 10.56 0.84
C GLN A 12 -6.67 10.76 0.55
N VAL A 13 -6.33 11.70 -0.33
CA VAL A 13 -4.94 12.15 -0.53
C VAL A 13 -4.79 13.49 0.16
N VAL A 14 -3.89 13.55 1.15
CA VAL A 14 -3.73 14.72 2.03
C VAL A 14 -2.30 15.23 1.92
N PRO A 15 -2.09 16.44 1.39
CA PRO A 15 -0.76 17.05 1.37
C PRO A 15 -0.15 17.13 2.78
N VAL A 16 1.16 16.99 2.84
CA VAL A 16 1.90 17.10 4.11
C VAL A 16 1.59 18.45 4.78
N GLY A 17 1.35 18.43 6.09
CA GLY A 17 1.00 19.61 6.87
C GLY A 17 -0.48 20.00 6.83
N GLN A 18 -1.31 19.30 6.06
CA GLN A 18 -2.75 19.54 6.03
C GLN A 18 -3.51 18.49 6.83
N SER A 19 -4.75 18.81 7.21
CA SER A 19 -5.64 17.91 7.94
C SER A 19 -6.39 17.00 6.99
N ARG A 20 -6.72 15.78 7.46
CA ARG A 20 -7.64 14.88 6.76
C ARG A 20 -9.07 15.43 6.75
N GLU A 21 -9.42 16.21 7.76
CA GLU A 21 -10.74 16.80 7.88
C GLU A 21 -11.02 17.73 6.69
N GLY A 22 -12.13 17.48 5.99
CA GLY A 22 -12.50 18.24 4.82
C GLY A 22 -11.77 17.88 3.53
N ALA A 23 -10.83 16.93 3.57
CA ALA A 23 -10.18 16.45 2.35
C ALA A 23 -11.17 15.64 1.51
N ASP A 24 -11.04 15.75 0.18
CA ASP A 24 -11.89 15.03 -0.76
C ASP A 24 -11.80 13.52 -0.54
N VAL A 25 -12.94 12.85 -0.63
CA VAL A 25 -13.05 11.40 -0.48
C VAL A 25 -13.37 10.79 -1.84
N SER A 26 -12.63 9.74 -2.20
CA SER A 26 -12.89 8.96 -3.40
C SER A 26 -13.14 7.50 -3.06
N ALA A 27 -13.93 6.82 -3.88
CA ALA A 27 -14.15 5.38 -3.74
C ALA A 27 -12.92 4.61 -4.24
N THR A 28 -12.61 3.51 -3.59
CA THR A 28 -11.50 2.63 -4.00
C THR A 28 -11.88 1.16 -3.82
N THR A 29 -11.33 0.31 -4.68
CA THR A 29 -11.52 -1.13 -4.63
C THR A 29 -10.15 -1.82 -4.70
N VAL A 30 -9.95 -2.80 -3.83
CA VAL A 30 -8.71 -3.56 -3.73
C VAL A 30 -9.07 -5.04 -3.62
N SER A 31 -8.27 -5.91 -4.20
CA SER A 31 -8.39 -7.35 -3.98
C SER A 31 -7.06 -7.96 -3.56
N PHE A 32 -7.12 -9.00 -2.76
CA PHE A 32 -5.96 -9.79 -2.34
C PHE A 32 -6.17 -11.23 -2.78
N LYS A 33 -5.13 -11.84 -3.33
CA LYS A 33 -5.14 -13.23 -3.79
C LYS A 33 -3.86 -13.94 -3.36
N ASN A 34 -4.01 -15.14 -2.81
CA ASN A 34 -2.86 -16.01 -2.54
C ASN A 34 -2.34 -16.59 -3.86
N ILE A 35 -1.03 -16.53 -4.07
CA ILE A 35 -0.35 -17.05 -5.25
C ILE A 35 0.60 -18.16 -4.81
N GLY A 36 0.27 -19.41 -5.19
CA GLY A 36 1.14 -20.56 -4.92
C GLY A 36 1.43 -20.82 -3.46
N ASN A 37 0.60 -20.36 -2.54
CA ASN A 37 0.78 -20.47 -1.09
C ASN A 37 2.06 -19.81 -0.54
N SER A 38 2.73 -18.99 -1.34
CA SER A 38 4.00 -18.37 -0.93
C SER A 38 4.02 -16.86 -1.10
N SER A 39 3.12 -16.33 -1.90
CA SER A 39 3.07 -14.89 -2.18
C SER A 39 1.62 -14.40 -2.13
N VAL A 40 1.47 -13.10 -1.96
CA VAL A 40 0.15 -12.45 -1.98
C VAL A 40 0.18 -11.35 -3.03
N MET A 41 -0.79 -11.37 -3.92
CA MET A 41 -0.99 -10.32 -4.90
C MET A 41 -2.12 -9.41 -4.46
N GLN A 42 -1.84 -8.11 -4.41
CA GLN A 42 -2.83 -7.07 -4.18
C GLN A 42 -3.06 -6.33 -5.49
N THR A 43 -4.32 -6.21 -5.91
CA THR A 43 -4.68 -5.50 -7.13
C THR A 43 -5.48 -4.25 -6.76
N PHE A 44 -5.09 -3.11 -7.31
CA PHE A 44 -5.77 -1.82 -7.11
C PHE A 44 -6.48 -1.44 -8.40
N ALA A 45 -7.73 -0.97 -8.28
CA ALA A 45 -8.51 -0.42 -9.40
C ALA A 45 -8.53 -1.36 -10.62
N ALA A 46 -8.79 -2.63 -10.39
CA ALA A 46 -8.77 -3.67 -11.43
C ALA A 46 -9.67 -3.30 -12.62
N GLY A 47 -9.15 -3.52 -13.84
CA GLY A 47 -9.89 -3.27 -15.09
C GLY A 47 -9.96 -1.80 -15.50
N THR A 48 -9.25 -0.91 -14.81
CA THR A 48 -9.20 0.51 -15.15
C THR A 48 -7.81 0.92 -15.65
N PRO A 49 -7.65 2.10 -16.29
CA PRO A 49 -6.32 2.58 -16.67
C PRO A 49 -5.39 2.87 -15.48
N ALA A 50 -5.93 2.95 -14.28
CA ALA A 50 -5.16 3.15 -13.05
C ALA A 50 -4.84 1.84 -12.32
N GLU A 51 -5.05 0.69 -12.96
CA GLU A 51 -4.75 -0.61 -12.34
C GLU A 51 -3.29 -0.71 -11.94
N MET A 52 -3.07 -1.17 -10.71
CA MET A 52 -1.75 -1.37 -10.15
C MET A 52 -1.72 -2.68 -9.37
N ILE A 53 -0.52 -3.22 -9.15
CA ILE A 53 -0.32 -4.45 -8.40
C ILE A 53 0.78 -4.24 -7.36
N SER A 54 0.55 -4.78 -6.18
CA SER A 54 1.61 -5.00 -5.19
C SER A 54 1.77 -6.49 -4.96
N MET A 55 3.02 -6.94 -4.84
CA MET A 55 3.35 -8.32 -4.49
C MET A 55 4.04 -8.34 -3.13
N TYR A 56 3.63 -9.30 -2.31
CA TYR A 56 4.17 -9.52 -0.97
C TYR A 56 4.77 -10.92 -0.93
N HIS A 57 5.99 -11.05 -0.42
CA HIS A 57 6.62 -12.36 -0.19
C HIS A 57 7.59 -12.31 0.98
N GLN A 58 7.81 -13.47 1.60
CA GLN A 58 8.81 -13.58 2.66
C GLN A 58 10.22 -13.68 2.07
N ASN A 59 11.16 -13.06 2.78
CA ASN A 59 12.58 -13.23 2.55
C ASN A 59 13.19 -13.79 3.85
N GLY A 60 13.35 -15.10 3.92
CA GLY A 60 13.74 -15.77 5.15
C GLY A 60 12.58 -15.81 6.17
N LYS A 61 12.91 -15.89 7.46
CA LYS A 61 11.92 -16.11 8.53
C LYS A 61 11.25 -14.84 9.04
N ASN A 62 11.96 -13.70 8.98
CA ASN A 62 11.57 -12.50 9.73
C ASN A 62 11.35 -11.28 8.85
N GLU A 63 11.48 -11.41 7.54
CA GLU A 63 11.37 -10.28 6.63
C GLU A 63 10.25 -10.51 5.63
N LEU A 64 9.40 -9.50 5.44
CA LEU A 64 8.35 -9.49 4.43
C LEU A 64 8.66 -8.36 3.46
N ILE A 65 8.71 -8.67 2.17
CA ILE A 65 8.98 -7.68 1.12
C ILE A 65 7.69 -7.35 0.39
N HIS A 66 7.49 -6.06 0.17
CA HIS A 66 6.39 -5.48 -0.59
C HIS A 66 6.97 -4.75 -1.79
N THR A 67 6.62 -5.17 -3.00
CA THR A 67 6.99 -4.45 -4.22
C THR A 67 5.73 -3.97 -4.91
N HIS A 68 5.67 -2.66 -5.16
CA HIS A 68 4.54 -1.99 -5.80
C HIS A 68 4.85 -1.71 -7.27
N TYR A 69 3.99 -2.21 -8.16
CA TYR A 69 4.07 -1.98 -9.61
C TYR A 69 3.12 -0.84 -9.94
N CYS A 70 3.66 0.37 -9.98
CA CYS A 70 2.87 1.59 -10.10
C CYS A 70 2.44 1.88 -11.54
N ALA A 71 1.26 2.46 -11.70
CA ALA A 71 0.74 2.87 -13.00
C ALA A 71 1.62 3.92 -13.71
N ILE A 72 2.44 4.66 -12.95
CA ILE A 72 3.41 5.61 -13.54
C ILE A 72 4.69 4.95 -14.04
N GLY A 73 4.84 3.64 -13.86
CA GLY A 73 5.90 2.86 -14.49
C GLY A 73 7.11 2.57 -13.62
N ASN A 74 7.07 2.84 -12.32
CA ASN A 74 8.16 2.47 -11.41
C ASN A 74 7.76 1.34 -10.46
N GLN A 75 8.75 0.75 -9.79
CA GLN A 75 8.54 -0.37 -8.85
C GLN A 75 9.28 -0.11 -7.54
N PRO A 76 8.69 0.67 -6.62
CA PRO A 76 9.27 0.82 -5.28
C PRO A 76 9.13 -0.46 -4.47
N SER A 77 10.16 -0.79 -3.70
CA SER A 77 10.16 -1.92 -2.76
C SER A 77 10.30 -1.43 -1.33
N MET A 78 9.62 -2.12 -0.43
CA MET A 78 9.55 -1.81 0.99
C MET A 78 9.71 -3.10 1.79
N THR A 79 10.21 -2.99 3.00
CA THR A 79 10.46 -4.13 3.87
C THR A 79 9.79 -3.92 5.22
N PHE A 80 9.13 -4.95 5.70
CA PHE A 80 8.62 -5.06 7.06
C PHE A 80 9.49 -6.04 7.83
N ASN A 81 10.04 -5.58 8.94
CA ASN A 81 10.75 -6.42 9.90
C ASN A 81 9.87 -6.57 11.15
N ASN A 82 9.78 -7.75 11.65
CA ASN A 82 8.88 -8.25 12.68
C ASN A 82 8.94 -7.47 14.03
N SER A 83 8.68 -6.17 14.01
CA SER A 83 8.79 -5.29 15.17
C SER A 83 7.54 -4.45 15.47
N SER A 84 6.47 -4.63 14.70
CA SER A 84 5.26 -3.81 14.82
C SER A 84 4.36 -4.27 15.96
N GLU A 85 3.48 -3.37 16.38
CA GLU A 85 2.36 -3.73 17.26
C GLU A 85 1.43 -4.74 16.60
N GLN A 86 0.65 -5.44 17.38
CA GLN A 86 -0.29 -6.45 16.89
C GLN A 86 -1.30 -5.84 15.91
N GLY A 87 -1.46 -6.49 14.74
CA GLY A 87 -2.38 -6.03 13.70
C GLY A 87 -1.84 -4.93 12.80
N ALA A 88 -0.68 -4.36 13.11
CA ALA A 88 -0.05 -3.32 12.31
C ALA A 88 1.11 -3.86 11.50
N ILE A 89 1.22 -3.43 10.24
CA ILE A 89 2.30 -3.79 9.33
C ILE A 89 2.87 -2.48 8.79
N ASP A 90 4.11 -2.18 9.16
CA ASP A 90 4.79 -0.94 8.79
C ASP A 90 5.92 -1.25 7.82
N PHE A 91 5.71 -0.98 6.54
CA PHE A 91 6.67 -1.21 5.48
C PHE A 91 7.53 0.02 5.27
N GLN A 92 8.86 -0.14 5.37
CA GLN A 92 9.83 0.92 5.16
C GLN A 92 10.44 0.80 3.77
N PHE A 93 10.49 1.89 3.03
CA PHE A 93 11.08 1.94 1.69
C PHE A 93 12.55 1.52 1.74
N THR A 94 12.96 0.67 0.79
CA THR A 94 14.34 0.20 0.69
C THR A 94 15.00 0.63 -0.63
N ASN A 95 14.34 0.38 -1.75
CA ASN A 95 14.84 0.73 -3.08
C ASN A 95 13.70 0.71 -4.10
N GLY A 96 14.01 1.01 -5.34
CA GLY A 96 13.04 0.90 -6.42
C GLY A 96 13.75 0.72 -7.76
N THR A 97 13.01 0.18 -8.72
CA THR A 97 13.48 0.04 -10.10
C THR A 97 12.73 1.01 -11.02
N ASN A 98 13.37 1.39 -12.11
CA ASN A 98 12.87 2.38 -13.07
C ASN A 98 12.49 3.70 -12.39
N MET A 99 13.30 4.16 -11.46
CA MET A 99 13.10 5.40 -10.74
C MET A 99 14.40 5.95 -10.16
N ASP A 100 14.47 7.26 -10.04
CA ASP A 100 15.45 7.99 -9.27
C ASP A 100 14.78 8.51 -8.00
N VAL A 101 15.15 7.98 -6.85
CA VAL A 101 14.55 8.28 -5.54
C VAL A 101 14.62 9.78 -5.22
N SER A 102 15.68 10.45 -5.66
CA SER A 102 15.90 11.86 -5.38
C SER A 102 15.05 12.81 -6.22
N VAL A 103 14.40 12.29 -7.28
CA VAL A 103 13.68 13.12 -8.27
C VAL A 103 12.26 12.64 -8.50
N ASP A 104 12.08 11.33 -8.69
CA ASP A 104 10.84 10.80 -9.25
C ASP A 104 9.74 10.62 -8.19
N PRO A 105 8.47 10.89 -8.56
CA PRO A 105 7.32 10.55 -7.71
C PRO A 105 7.26 9.03 -7.48
N HIS A 106 7.01 8.62 -6.24
CA HIS A 106 6.87 7.20 -5.91
C HIS A 106 6.17 6.99 -4.57
N ALA A 107 5.55 5.82 -4.41
CA ALA A 107 5.12 5.32 -3.11
C ALA A 107 6.38 4.98 -2.28
N HIS A 108 6.41 5.40 -1.03
CA HIS A 108 7.59 5.28 -0.18
C HIS A 108 7.32 4.34 1.00
N ASN A 109 7.03 4.86 2.18
CA ASN A 109 6.64 4.01 3.29
C ASN A 109 5.14 3.70 3.22
N SER A 110 4.76 2.50 3.64
CA SER A 110 3.38 2.04 3.63
C SER A 110 3.03 1.41 4.96
N PHE A 111 1.88 1.75 5.50
CA PHE A 111 1.37 1.25 6.77
C PHE A 111 -0.02 0.66 6.56
N MET A 112 -0.26 -0.50 7.18
CA MET A 112 -1.57 -1.13 7.20
C MET A 112 -1.90 -1.55 8.63
N LYS A 113 -3.13 -1.32 9.04
CA LYS A 113 -3.64 -1.78 10.34
C LYS A 113 -4.91 -2.59 10.14
N ILE A 114 -4.87 -3.84 10.55
CA ILE A 114 -6.04 -4.73 10.52
C ILE A 114 -6.84 -4.45 11.78
N ILE A 115 -8.05 -3.94 11.62
CA ILE A 115 -8.96 -3.59 12.73
C ILE A 115 -9.72 -4.83 13.18
N ASP A 116 -10.33 -5.55 12.25
CA ASP A 116 -11.05 -6.80 12.48
C ASP A 116 -11.07 -7.63 11.18
N GLU A 117 -11.84 -8.71 11.15
CA GLU A 117 -11.92 -9.61 9.97
C GLU A 117 -12.41 -8.91 8.71
N ASP A 118 -13.16 -7.84 8.86
CA ASP A 118 -13.85 -7.17 7.74
C ASP A 118 -13.42 -5.72 7.55
N THR A 119 -12.41 -5.26 8.29
CA THR A 119 -11.98 -3.85 8.24
C THR A 119 -10.46 -3.74 8.35
N TYR A 120 -9.85 -2.98 7.45
CA TYR A 120 -8.49 -2.50 7.63
C TYR A 120 -8.36 -1.04 7.21
N GLU A 121 -7.32 -0.40 7.72
CA GLU A 121 -6.92 0.95 7.35
C GLU A 121 -5.52 0.91 6.77
N SER A 122 -5.22 1.85 5.86
CA SER A 122 -3.87 1.99 5.33
C SER A 122 -3.47 3.45 5.21
N ARG A 123 -2.17 3.66 5.18
CA ARG A 123 -1.57 4.96 4.90
C ARG A 123 -0.32 4.72 4.05
N THR A 124 -0.23 5.38 2.92
CA THR A 124 0.94 5.32 2.04
C THR A 124 1.51 6.71 1.87
N GLU A 125 2.82 6.83 2.01
CA GLU A 125 3.53 8.08 1.74
C GLU A 125 3.79 8.21 0.25
N ASN A 126 3.51 9.37 -0.31
CA ASN A 126 3.87 9.75 -1.67
C ASN A 126 5.02 10.74 -1.62
N TRP A 127 6.14 10.36 -2.22
CA TRP A 127 7.36 11.17 -2.27
C TRP A 127 7.62 11.66 -3.69
N GLY A 128 8.32 12.79 -3.81
CA GLY A 128 8.79 13.34 -5.07
C GLY A 128 9.80 14.43 -4.78
N GLY A 129 10.80 14.59 -5.66
CA GLY A 129 11.87 15.54 -5.42
C GLY A 129 12.69 15.23 -4.15
N GLY A 130 12.74 13.97 -3.74
CA GLY A 130 13.48 13.54 -2.56
C GLY A 130 12.81 13.86 -1.22
N LYS A 131 11.52 14.18 -1.20
CA LYS A 131 10.82 14.54 0.03
C LYS A 131 9.38 14.04 0.05
N LEU A 132 8.83 13.90 1.24
CA LEU A 132 7.43 13.56 1.46
C LEU A 132 6.53 14.70 0.97
N LEU A 133 5.57 14.36 0.09
CA LEU A 133 4.61 15.31 -0.48
C LEU A 133 3.21 15.16 0.09
N SER A 134 2.75 13.94 0.25
CA SER A 134 1.37 13.66 0.69
C SER A 134 1.26 12.27 1.29
N TYR A 135 0.13 12.05 1.98
CA TYR A 135 -0.29 10.73 2.45
C TYR A 135 -1.56 10.33 1.71
N ARG A 136 -1.65 9.06 1.36
CA ARG A 136 -2.91 8.46 0.92
C ARG A 136 -3.44 7.59 2.05
N TYR A 137 -4.60 7.95 2.59
CA TYR A 137 -5.29 7.21 3.64
C TYR A 137 -6.44 6.41 3.04
N THR A 138 -6.62 5.19 3.49
CA THR A 138 -7.78 4.38 3.12
C THR A 138 -8.44 3.75 4.35
N THR A 139 -9.75 3.56 4.26
CA THR A 139 -10.52 2.73 5.18
C THR A 139 -11.28 1.73 4.33
N MET A 140 -11.02 0.44 4.53
CA MET A 140 -11.48 -0.62 3.64
C MET A 140 -12.38 -1.61 4.38
N LYS A 141 -13.44 -2.03 3.71
CA LYS A 141 -14.39 -3.02 4.19
C LYS A 141 -14.43 -4.22 3.25
N ARG A 142 -14.50 -5.43 3.82
CA ARG A 142 -14.60 -6.65 3.03
C ARG A 142 -15.95 -6.71 2.30
N VAL A 143 -15.89 -7.06 1.02
CA VAL A 143 -17.09 -7.36 0.24
C VAL A 143 -17.51 -8.80 0.55
N LYS A 144 -18.75 -8.98 0.92
CA LYS A 144 -19.32 -10.29 1.27
C LYS A 144 -20.29 -10.80 0.20
#